data_9360b89599949762d9462d8e2d41b0d9
#
_entry.id   9360b89599949762d9462d8e2d41b0d9
#
_cell.length_a   1.000
_cell.length_b   1.000
_cell.length_c   1.000
_cell.angle_alpha   90.00
_cell.angle_beta   90.00
_cell.angle_gamma   90.00
#
_symmetry.space_group_name_H-M   'P 1'
#
loop_
_entity.id
_entity.type
_entity.pdbx_description
1 polymer ?
#
loop_
_entity_poly.entity_id
_entity_poly.type
_entity_poly.pdbx_seq_one_letter_code
_entity_poly.pdbx_strand_id
1 'polypeptide(L)'
;EENLTELAGVTVTASPFRRDLESPVSLRIIGLQEIEKSPGANRDISRIVQSYPGVAFSPIGYRNDLIVRGGSPSENRFYLDGVEIPNINHFSTQGASGGPVGILNADLIREVNFYTGAFPTDRGNALSSVLDFKLRDGDMEHNSLKATLGASEVSLASNGHIGKKTSYLVSVRQSYLQFLFDMLDLPFLPTFTDAQFKLKTRFNEQNELTVLGLGGIDNMRLNTKADSEDNEYILSYLPKIKQETFTLGAVYRHYAGPHVQSVVVSHSYLNNRNTKYRQNDESIPENLMLR
;
A
#
# COMPACT_ATOMS: atom_id res chain seq x y z
N GLU A 1 -19.99 20.54 50.17
CA GLU A 1 -20.69 20.61 48.82
C GLU A 1 -19.63 20.39 47.78
N GLU A 2 -19.56 19.18 47.22
CA GLU A 2 -18.69 18.87 46.07
C GLU A 2 -19.37 19.40 44.79
N ASN A 3 -18.73 20.36 44.16
CA ASN A 3 -19.12 20.82 42.84
C ASN A 3 -18.72 19.75 41.80
N LEU A 4 -19.66 18.90 41.46
CA LEU A 4 -19.55 18.00 40.32
C LEU A 4 -19.68 18.83 39.04
N THR A 5 -18.57 19.07 38.36
CA THR A 5 -18.56 19.61 37.00
C THR A 5 -18.85 18.45 36.03
N GLU A 6 -20.09 18.36 35.55
CA GLU A 6 -20.41 17.47 34.43
C GLU A 6 -19.66 17.95 33.19
N LEU A 7 -18.65 17.19 32.78
CA LEU A 7 -18.05 17.34 31.46
C LEU A 7 -19.08 16.85 30.42
N ALA A 8 -19.51 17.76 29.54
CA ALA A 8 -20.35 17.40 28.42
C ALA A 8 -19.70 16.25 27.63
N GLY A 9 -20.31 15.08 27.68
CA GLY A 9 -19.83 13.91 26.95
C GLY A 9 -19.78 14.20 25.46
N VAL A 10 -18.58 14.19 24.89
CA VAL A 10 -18.40 14.24 23.44
C VAL A 10 -18.81 12.88 22.89
N THR A 11 -20.05 12.79 22.42
CA THR A 11 -20.50 11.60 21.69
C THR A 11 -19.88 11.64 20.31
N VAL A 12 -18.78 10.92 20.10
CA VAL A 12 -18.23 10.69 18.77
C VAL A 12 -19.11 9.64 18.09
N THR A 13 -20.10 10.08 17.36
CA THR A 13 -20.87 9.22 16.46
C THR A 13 -20.03 9.01 15.21
N ALA A 14 -19.23 7.93 15.19
CA ALA A 14 -18.64 7.44 13.96
C ALA A 14 -19.77 6.83 13.11
N SER A 15 -20.32 7.63 12.20
CA SER A 15 -21.22 7.10 11.17
C SER A 15 -20.37 6.43 10.10
N PRO A 16 -20.51 5.11 9.85
CA PRO A 16 -19.83 4.45 8.74
C PRO A 16 -20.27 4.99 7.37
N PHE A 17 -21.28 5.86 7.35
CA PHE A 17 -21.85 6.51 6.17
C PHE A 17 -21.65 8.03 6.17
N ARG A 18 -20.59 8.54 6.80
CA ARG A 18 -20.29 9.97 6.74
C ARG A 18 -19.91 10.34 5.31
N ARG A 19 -20.84 10.92 4.58
CA ARG A 19 -20.58 11.54 3.29
C ARG A 19 -20.15 12.98 3.54
N ASP A 20 -18.99 13.36 3.03
CA ASP A 20 -18.69 14.78 2.87
C ASP A 20 -19.69 15.36 1.88
N LEU A 21 -20.07 16.63 2.06
CA LEU A 21 -21.05 17.34 1.21
C LEU A 21 -20.69 17.30 -0.28
N GLU A 22 -19.40 17.14 -0.61
CA GLU A 22 -18.85 17.02 -1.96
C GLU A 22 -18.61 15.55 -2.37
N SER A 23 -19.04 14.59 -1.57
CA SER A 23 -18.74 13.18 -1.80
C SER A 23 -19.60 12.63 -2.94
N PRO A 24 -18.98 12.09 -3.99
CA PRO A 24 -19.70 11.40 -5.04
C PRO A 24 -20.42 10.17 -4.49
N VAL A 25 -21.54 9.81 -5.10
CA VAL A 25 -22.41 8.70 -4.68
C VAL A 25 -21.65 7.35 -4.58
N SER A 26 -20.53 7.23 -5.27
CA SER A 26 -19.72 6.02 -5.35
C SER A 26 -18.57 5.93 -4.34
N LEU A 27 -18.45 6.89 -3.41
CA LEU A 27 -17.41 6.86 -2.37
C LEU A 27 -17.77 5.83 -1.28
N ARG A 28 -16.80 4.97 -0.95
CA ARG A 28 -16.78 4.15 0.24
C ARG A 28 -15.53 4.44 1.07
N ILE A 29 -15.71 4.71 2.35
CA ILE A 29 -14.64 4.97 3.29
C ILE A 29 -14.35 3.68 4.07
N ILE A 30 -13.13 3.19 3.97
CA ILE A 30 -12.62 2.02 4.68
C ILE A 30 -11.83 2.52 5.88
N GLY A 31 -12.37 2.36 7.07
CA GLY A 31 -11.73 2.80 8.30
C GLY A 31 -10.78 1.76 8.89
N LEU A 32 -9.94 2.18 9.84
CA LEU A 32 -8.96 1.33 10.51
C LEU A 32 -9.56 0.02 11.07
N GLN A 33 -10.74 0.10 11.69
CA GLN A 33 -11.39 -1.08 12.26
C GLN A 33 -11.76 -2.13 11.20
N GLU A 34 -12.16 -1.70 10.01
CA GLU A 34 -12.46 -2.59 8.89
C GLU A 34 -11.18 -3.23 8.34
N ILE A 35 -10.09 -2.45 8.28
CA ILE A 35 -8.78 -2.94 7.87
C ILE A 35 -8.24 -4.02 8.83
N GLU A 36 -8.41 -3.82 10.13
CA GLU A 36 -7.90 -4.74 11.14
C GLU A 36 -8.75 -6.01 11.29
N LYS A 37 -10.07 -5.90 11.11
CA LYS A 37 -11.02 -6.97 11.41
C LYS A 37 -11.52 -7.73 10.18
N SER A 38 -11.12 -7.35 8.97
CA SER A 38 -11.58 -8.01 7.74
C SER A 38 -11.03 -9.44 7.66
N PRO A 39 -11.91 -10.45 7.68
CA PRO A 39 -11.49 -11.85 7.67
C PRO A 39 -10.76 -12.22 6.37
N GLY A 40 -9.62 -12.90 6.47
CA GLY A 40 -8.85 -13.38 5.32
C GLY A 40 -8.10 -12.31 4.54
N ALA A 41 -8.28 -11.02 4.86
CA ALA A 41 -7.60 -9.94 4.16
C ALA A 41 -6.13 -9.80 4.55
N ASN A 42 -5.72 -10.35 5.70
CA ASN A 42 -4.36 -10.22 6.22
C ASN A 42 -3.86 -8.75 6.21
N ARG A 43 -4.77 -7.80 6.52
CA ARG A 43 -4.53 -6.35 6.52
C ARG A 43 -4.11 -5.78 5.15
N ASP A 44 -4.30 -6.51 4.07
CA ASP A 44 -4.09 -6.05 2.69
C ASP A 44 -5.37 -5.37 2.18
N ILE A 45 -5.25 -4.08 1.85
CA ILE A 45 -6.37 -3.26 1.38
C ILE A 45 -6.94 -3.79 0.08
N SER A 46 -6.12 -4.33 -0.80
CA SER A 46 -6.58 -4.91 -2.08
C SER A 46 -7.59 -6.03 -1.83
N ARG A 47 -7.31 -6.90 -0.86
CA ARG A 47 -8.21 -8.01 -0.49
C ARG A 47 -9.50 -7.53 0.17
N ILE A 48 -9.42 -6.46 0.97
CA ILE A 48 -10.61 -5.85 1.57
C ILE A 48 -11.51 -5.31 0.47
N VAL A 49 -10.94 -4.55 -0.46
CA VAL A 49 -11.67 -3.95 -1.58
C VAL A 49 -12.30 -5.00 -2.49
N GLN A 50 -11.64 -6.15 -2.69
CA GLN A 50 -12.18 -7.27 -3.46
C GLN A 50 -13.46 -7.88 -2.85
N SER A 51 -13.72 -7.65 -1.57
CA SER A 51 -14.98 -8.11 -0.93
C SER A 51 -16.18 -7.21 -1.22
N TYR A 52 -15.98 -6.06 -1.88
CA TYR A 52 -17.05 -5.10 -2.12
C TYR A 52 -17.83 -5.35 -3.39
N PRO A 53 -19.13 -5.01 -3.42
CA PRO A 53 -19.93 -5.11 -4.63
C PRO A 53 -19.34 -4.35 -5.80
N GLY A 54 -19.31 -4.99 -6.97
CA GLY A 54 -18.76 -4.41 -8.19
C GLY A 54 -17.24 -4.53 -8.34
N VAL A 55 -16.56 -5.22 -7.42
CA VAL A 55 -15.16 -5.58 -7.52
C VAL A 55 -15.05 -7.07 -7.75
N ALA A 56 -14.38 -7.48 -8.80
CA ALA A 56 -14.11 -8.88 -9.09
C ALA A 56 -12.73 -9.30 -8.57
N PHE A 57 -12.63 -10.58 -8.22
CA PHE A 57 -11.35 -11.20 -7.87
C PHE A 57 -10.48 -11.36 -9.11
N SER A 58 -9.15 -11.30 -8.89
CA SER A 58 -8.22 -11.66 -9.94
C SER A 58 -8.46 -13.11 -10.41
N PRO A 59 -8.50 -13.38 -11.72
CA PRO A 59 -8.59 -14.74 -12.23
C PRO A 59 -7.35 -15.58 -11.88
N ILE A 60 -6.27 -14.93 -11.49
CA ILE A 60 -5.02 -15.57 -11.05
C ILE A 60 -5.02 -15.58 -9.52
N GLY A 61 -5.26 -16.74 -8.92
CA GLY A 61 -5.57 -16.91 -7.50
C GLY A 61 -4.55 -16.37 -6.48
N TYR A 62 -3.29 -16.18 -6.88
CA TYR A 62 -2.27 -15.60 -6.00
C TYR A 62 -2.10 -14.09 -6.15
N ARG A 63 -2.87 -13.42 -7.02
CA ARG A 63 -2.78 -11.98 -7.27
C ARG A 63 -3.95 -11.22 -6.65
N ASN A 64 -3.68 -10.00 -6.21
CA ASN A 64 -4.67 -9.07 -5.65
C ASN A 64 -5.03 -7.95 -6.62
N ASP A 65 -5.12 -8.26 -7.91
CA ASP A 65 -5.55 -7.29 -8.92
C ASP A 65 -6.97 -6.80 -8.66
N LEU A 66 -7.19 -5.51 -8.80
CA LEU A 66 -8.48 -4.88 -8.61
C LEU A 66 -9.17 -4.72 -9.96
N ILE A 67 -10.25 -5.48 -10.16
CA ILE A 67 -11.11 -5.42 -11.35
C ILE A 67 -12.41 -4.76 -10.91
N VAL A 68 -12.51 -3.45 -11.09
CA VAL A 68 -13.67 -2.67 -10.63
C VAL A 68 -14.61 -2.41 -11.78
N ARG A 69 -15.88 -2.83 -11.65
CA ARG A 69 -16.93 -2.70 -12.66
C ARG A 69 -16.53 -3.20 -14.05
N GLY A 70 -15.72 -4.27 -14.10
CA GLY A 70 -15.25 -4.88 -15.34
C GLY A 70 -14.09 -4.15 -16.02
N GLY A 71 -13.54 -3.10 -15.41
CA GLY A 71 -12.37 -2.39 -15.92
C GLY A 71 -11.07 -3.16 -15.72
N SER A 72 -10.03 -2.81 -16.49
CA SER A 72 -8.70 -3.39 -16.37
C SER A 72 -8.03 -2.98 -15.03
N PRO A 73 -7.21 -3.84 -14.42
CA PRO A 73 -6.39 -3.46 -13.28
C PRO A 73 -5.53 -2.20 -13.47
N SER A 74 -5.10 -1.92 -14.70
CA SER A 74 -4.32 -0.72 -15.05
C SER A 74 -5.11 0.58 -15.05
N GLU A 75 -6.44 0.52 -15.00
CA GLU A 75 -7.35 1.67 -15.02
C GLU A 75 -7.59 2.25 -13.63
N ASN A 76 -7.10 1.61 -12.59
CA ASN A 76 -7.16 2.11 -11.23
C ASN A 76 -6.04 3.13 -10.97
N ARG A 77 -6.30 4.07 -10.05
CA ARG A 77 -5.29 5.02 -9.58
C ARG A 77 -5.20 4.98 -8.07
N PHE A 78 -3.99 5.14 -7.58
CA PHE A 78 -3.68 5.05 -6.16
C PHE A 78 -3.02 6.34 -5.70
N TYR A 79 -3.50 6.88 -4.59
CA TYR A 79 -2.96 8.09 -3.98
C TYR A 79 -2.62 7.84 -2.52
N LEU A 80 -1.53 8.42 -2.04
CA LEU A 80 -1.09 8.38 -0.66
C LEU A 80 -0.96 9.81 -0.15
N ASP A 81 -1.89 10.26 0.71
CA ASP A 81 -2.01 11.65 1.19
C ASP A 81 -2.00 12.72 0.07
N GLY A 82 -2.51 12.35 -1.11
CA GLY A 82 -2.59 13.23 -2.29
C GLY A 82 -1.44 13.05 -3.29
N VAL A 83 -0.44 12.23 -3.00
CA VAL A 83 0.64 11.86 -3.92
C VAL A 83 0.25 10.60 -4.67
N GLU A 84 0.28 10.62 -6.01
CA GLU A 84 0.03 9.43 -6.82
C GLU A 84 1.17 8.42 -6.66
N ILE A 85 0.81 7.15 -6.41
CA ILE A 85 1.74 6.02 -6.29
C ILE A 85 1.44 4.99 -7.39
N PRO A 86 2.46 4.32 -7.96
CA PRO A 86 2.27 3.47 -9.13
C PRO A 86 1.54 2.16 -8.84
N ASN A 87 1.70 1.61 -7.65
CA ASN A 87 1.11 0.34 -7.22
C ASN A 87 0.94 0.30 -5.70
N ILE A 88 0.16 -0.66 -5.24
CA ILE A 88 -0.14 -0.85 -3.81
C ILE A 88 0.28 -2.23 -3.30
N ASN A 89 0.89 -3.07 -4.14
CA ASN A 89 1.33 -4.41 -3.80
C ASN A 89 2.75 -4.68 -4.28
N HIS A 90 3.44 -5.56 -3.55
CA HIS A 90 4.69 -6.20 -3.95
C HIS A 90 4.47 -7.16 -5.11
N PHE A 91 5.50 -7.43 -5.91
CA PHE A 91 5.46 -8.31 -7.08
C PHE A 91 4.38 -7.93 -8.09
N SER A 92 4.13 -6.63 -8.24
CA SER A 92 3.21 -6.11 -9.24
C SER A 92 3.76 -6.38 -10.64
N THR A 93 2.88 -6.67 -11.60
CA THR A 93 3.28 -6.82 -13.00
C THR A 93 2.85 -5.59 -13.79
N GLN A 94 3.51 -5.35 -14.91
CA GLN A 94 3.17 -4.25 -15.79
C GLN A 94 1.71 -4.37 -16.27
N GLY A 95 0.96 -3.29 -16.19
CA GLY A 95 -0.45 -3.26 -16.57
C GLY A 95 -1.40 -3.94 -15.57
N ALA A 96 -0.95 -4.21 -14.34
CA ALA A 96 -1.76 -4.79 -13.29
C ALA A 96 -1.73 -3.92 -12.03
N SER A 97 -2.80 -3.93 -11.24
CA SER A 97 -2.91 -3.10 -10.03
C SER A 97 -2.23 -3.70 -8.82
N GLY A 98 -1.94 -4.99 -8.80
CA GLY A 98 -1.40 -5.58 -7.61
C GLY A 98 -0.75 -6.95 -7.76
N GLY A 99 0.08 -7.27 -6.79
CA GLY A 99 0.68 -8.57 -6.55
C GLY A 99 0.09 -9.23 -5.29
N PRO A 100 0.72 -10.27 -4.77
CA PRO A 100 0.14 -11.10 -3.70
C PRO A 100 0.12 -10.45 -2.31
N VAL A 101 0.93 -9.42 -2.06
CA VAL A 101 1.11 -8.80 -0.74
C VAL A 101 1.09 -7.28 -0.86
N GLY A 102 0.37 -6.61 0.03
CA GLY A 102 0.31 -5.14 0.07
C GLY A 102 1.64 -4.49 0.48
N ILE A 103 2.07 -3.44 -0.26
CA ILE A 103 3.27 -2.65 0.07
C ILE A 103 3.01 -1.63 1.18
N LEU A 104 1.76 -1.21 1.38
CA LEU A 104 1.42 -0.23 2.40
C LEU A 104 1.30 -0.91 3.77
N ASN A 105 1.96 -0.34 4.78
CA ASN A 105 1.79 -0.80 6.15
C ASN A 105 0.45 -0.31 6.71
N ALA A 106 -0.47 -1.25 6.98
CA ALA A 106 -1.79 -0.95 7.50
C ALA A 106 -1.78 -0.21 8.85
N ASP A 107 -0.73 -0.38 9.67
CA ASP A 107 -0.59 0.35 10.95
C ASP A 107 -0.49 1.86 10.77
N LEU A 108 -0.04 2.33 9.61
CA LEU A 108 0.11 3.75 9.32
C LEU A 108 -1.13 4.36 8.66
N ILE A 109 -2.07 3.53 8.19
CA ILE A 109 -3.27 3.97 7.49
C ILE A 109 -4.32 4.42 8.51
N ARG A 110 -4.92 5.59 8.28
CA ARG A 110 -6.09 6.08 9.02
C ARG A 110 -7.38 5.62 8.38
N GLU A 111 -7.49 5.81 7.07
CA GLU A 111 -8.66 5.46 6.25
C GLU A 111 -8.27 5.37 4.78
N VAL A 112 -9.08 4.70 4.00
CA VAL A 112 -8.96 4.64 2.54
C VAL A 112 -10.28 5.08 1.92
N ASN A 113 -10.21 6.09 1.06
CA ASN A 113 -11.34 6.53 0.26
C ASN A 113 -11.35 5.76 -1.06
N PHE A 114 -12.32 4.90 -1.22
CA PHE A 114 -12.47 4.08 -2.42
C PHE A 114 -13.61 4.62 -3.29
N TYR A 115 -13.26 5.10 -4.48
CA TYR A 115 -14.20 5.62 -5.47
C TYR A 115 -14.33 4.61 -6.61
N THR A 116 -15.56 4.20 -6.92
CA THR A 116 -15.87 3.26 -8.02
C THR A 116 -16.47 3.92 -9.25
N GLY A 117 -16.43 5.24 -9.32
CA GLY A 117 -16.95 6.11 -10.38
C GLY A 117 -17.19 7.51 -9.83
N ALA A 118 -17.44 8.49 -10.67
CA ALA A 118 -17.59 9.90 -10.28
C ALA A 118 -16.43 10.35 -9.38
N PHE A 119 -15.22 10.38 -9.95
CA PHE A 119 -14.00 10.73 -9.23
C PHE A 119 -13.96 12.22 -8.87
N PRO A 120 -13.30 12.60 -7.76
CA PRO A 120 -13.01 14.00 -7.46
C PRO A 120 -12.23 14.66 -8.60
N THR A 121 -12.44 15.96 -8.81
CA THR A 121 -11.84 16.72 -9.92
C THR A 121 -10.30 16.76 -9.87
N ASP A 122 -9.74 16.59 -8.69
CA ASP A 122 -8.29 16.54 -8.43
C ASP A 122 -7.70 15.12 -8.56
N ARG A 123 -8.50 14.12 -8.98
CA ARG A 123 -8.11 12.71 -9.19
C ARG A 123 -8.31 12.33 -10.65
N GLY A 124 -7.39 12.82 -11.51
CA GLY A 124 -7.43 12.56 -12.94
C GLY A 124 -6.91 11.17 -13.35
N ASN A 125 -7.03 10.87 -14.66
CA ASN A 125 -6.49 9.67 -15.31
C ASN A 125 -6.98 8.31 -14.76
N ALA A 126 -8.05 8.29 -13.97
CA ALA A 126 -8.71 7.08 -13.52
C ALA A 126 -9.87 6.75 -14.46
N LEU A 127 -10.02 5.47 -14.82
CA LEU A 127 -11.14 5.00 -15.66
C LEU A 127 -12.05 4.06 -14.87
N SER A 128 -11.47 3.25 -13.97
CA SER A 128 -12.19 2.20 -13.25
C SER A 128 -12.39 2.55 -11.77
N SER A 129 -11.32 2.86 -11.04
CA SER A 129 -11.41 3.27 -9.63
C SER A 129 -10.28 4.20 -9.19
N VAL A 130 -10.52 4.86 -8.05
CA VAL A 130 -9.51 5.60 -7.30
C VAL A 130 -9.50 5.09 -5.86
N LEU A 131 -8.30 4.75 -5.36
CA LEU A 131 -8.06 4.51 -3.95
C LEU A 131 -7.16 5.63 -3.41
N ASP A 132 -7.69 6.42 -2.48
CA ASP A 132 -6.97 7.52 -1.84
C ASP A 132 -6.71 7.16 -0.38
N PHE A 133 -5.48 6.76 -0.09
CA PHE A 133 -4.99 6.36 1.23
C PHE A 133 -4.66 7.59 2.05
N LYS A 134 -5.25 7.70 3.22
CA LYS A 134 -4.92 8.71 4.22
C LYS A 134 -4.11 8.08 5.33
N LEU A 135 -2.88 8.52 5.48
CA LEU A 135 -2.05 8.11 6.59
C LEU A 135 -2.46 8.83 7.86
N ARG A 136 -2.19 8.18 8.98
CA ARG A 136 -2.27 8.83 10.29
C ARG A 136 -1.24 9.97 10.36
N ASP A 137 -1.44 10.88 11.27
CA ASP A 137 -0.38 11.81 11.67
C ASP A 137 0.39 11.19 12.84
N GLY A 138 1.67 11.53 12.99
CA GLY A 138 2.44 11.13 14.15
C GLY A 138 1.90 11.78 15.43
N ASP A 139 2.08 11.11 16.54
CA ASP A 139 1.67 11.60 17.85
C ASP A 139 2.54 12.82 18.25
N MET A 140 1.90 13.93 18.64
CA MET A 140 2.57 15.16 19.05
C MET A 140 2.91 15.19 20.57
N GLU A 141 2.47 14.19 21.31
CA GLU A 141 2.67 14.11 22.75
C GLU A 141 3.70 13.03 23.12
N HIS A 142 3.68 11.89 22.41
CA HIS A 142 4.48 10.73 22.72
C HIS A 142 5.18 10.16 21.49
N ASN A 143 6.42 9.70 21.67
CA ASN A 143 7.09 8.87 20.69
C ASN A 143 6.85 7.39 21.01
N SER A 144 6.48 6.60 20.02
CA SER A 144 6.24 5.17 20.18
C SER A 144 6.99 4.36 19.14
N LEU A 145 7.34 3.12 19.52
CA LEU A 145 7.95 2.13 18.66
C LEU A 145 7.15 0.83 18.78
N LYS A 146 6.72 0.29 17.65
CA LYS A 146 6.01 -0.97 17.53
C LYS A 146 6.83 -1.95 16.71
N ALA A 147 7.20 -3.08 17.32
CA ALA A 147 7.76 -4.22 16.60
C ALA A 147 6.66 -5.28 16.42
N THR A 148 6.54 -5.82 15.22
CA THR A 148 5.54 -6.84 14.89
C THR A 148 6.23 -8.03 14.22
N LEU A 149 5.94 -9.23 14.71
CA LEU A 149 6.29 -10.49 14.07
C LEU A 149 4.99 -11.09 13.51
N GLY A 150 4.83 -11.03 12.20
CA GLY A 150 3.70 -11.60 11.48
C GLY A 150 3.95 -13.04 11.04
N ALA A 151 3.02 -13.62 10.29
CA ALA A 151 3.16 -14.97 9.73
C ALA A 151 4.20 -15.04 8.59
N SER A 152 4.47 -13.94 7.90
CA SER A 152 5.31 -13.87 6.70
C SER A 152 6.39 -12.80 6.75
N GLU A 153 6.36 -11.92 7.75
CA GLU A 153 7.18 -10.71 7.79
C GLU A 153 7.46 -10.24 9.22
N VAL A 154 8.56 -9.53 9.39
CA VAL A 154 8.81 -8.69 10.56
C VAL A 154 8.69 -7.24 10.17
N SER A 155 8.15 -6.43 11.09
CA SER A 155 8.06 -4.99 10.88
C SER A 155 8.46 -4.20 12.12
N LEU A 156 9.00 -3.01 11.86
CA LEU A 156 9.29 -1.98 12.83
C LEU A 156 8.58 -0.72 12.39
N ALA A 157 7.72 -0.17 13.25
CA ALA A 157 7.03 1.08 13.00
C ALA A 157 7.23 2.03 14.17
N SER A 158 7.54 3.28 13.86
CA SER A 158 7.68 4.34 14.86
C SER A 158 6.80 5.51 14.49
N ASN A 159 6.18 6.12 15.48
CA ASN A 159 5.45 7.38 15.31
C ASN A 159 5.74 8.31 16.48
N GLY A 160 5.63 9.61 16.23
CA GLY A 160 5.90 10.63 17.23
C GLY A 160 6.14 11.98 16.64
N HIS A 161 6.94 12.80 17.35
CA HIS A 161 7.21 14.17 16.96
C HIS A 161 8.70 14.54 17.03
N ILE A 162 9.06 15.55 16.24
CA ILE A 162 10.37 16.20 16.23
C ILE A 162 10.12 17.67 16.58
N GLY A 163 10.43 18.04 17.83
CA GLY A 163 10.11 19.37 18.35
C GLY A 163 8.60 19.59 18.47
N LYS A 164 8.15 20.84 18.35
CA LYS A 164 6.75 21.24 18.62
C LYS A 164 5.88 21.35 17.35
N LYS A 165 6.46 21.21 16.16
CA LYS A 165 5.77 21.53 14.90
C LYS A 165 5.76 20.39 13.89
N THR A 166 6.56 19.37 14.10
CA THR A 166 6.73 18.29 13.13
C THR A 166 6.36 16.96 13.77
N SER A 167 5.39 16.27 13.18
CA SER A 167 5.10 14.86 13.48
C SER A 167 5.74 13.94 12.45
N TYR A 168 6.01 12.70 12.84
CA TYR A 168 6.56 11.69 11.95
C TYR A 168 5.88 10.33 12.10
N LEU A 169 5.86 9.61 11.00
CA LEU A 169 5.58 8.17 10.92
C LEU A 169 6.71 7.54 10.12
N VAL A 170 7.20 6.39 10.56
CA VAL A 170 8.20 5.59 9.83
C VAL A 170 7.86 4.12 10.01
N SER A 171 8.01 3.34 8.96
CA SER A 171 7.88 1.88 9.01
C SER A 171 8.89 1.23 8.09
N VAL A 172 9.45 0.12 8.52
CA VAL A 172 10.29 -0.78 7.72
C VAL A 172 9.78 -2.19 7.91
N ARG A 173 9.62 -2.94 6.81
CA ARG A 173 9.22 -4.35 6.83
C ARG A 173 10.19 -5.21 6.02
N GLN A 174 10.40 -6.42 6.51
CA GLN A 174 11.19 -7.45 5.84
C GLN A 174 10.44 -8.76 5.85
N SER A 175 10.22 -9.35 4.67
CA SER A 175 9.60 -10.66 4.58
C SER A 175 10.58 -11.79 4.81
N TYR A 176 10.07 -12.90 5.33
CA TYR A 176 10.78 -14.17 5.43
C TYR A 176 10.01 -15.33 4.73
N LEU A 177 9.16 -14.97 3.77
CA LEU A 177 8.37 -15.92 2.97
C LEU A 177 9.25 -16.99 2.30
N GLN A 178 10.48 -16.65 1.92
CA GLN A 178 11.43 -17.60 1.33
C GLN A 178 11.67 -18.83 2.21
N PHE A 179 11.73 -18.69 3.54
CA PHE A 179 11.93 -19.80 4.46
C PHE A 179 10.71 -20.72 4.51
N LEU A 180 9.51 -20.11 4.53
CA LEU A 180 8.26 -20.86 4.53
C LEU A 180 8.09 -21.62 3.21
N PHE A 181 8.44 -21.01 2.09
CA PHE A 181 8.29 -21.59 0.77
C PHE A 181 9.34 -22.68 0.52
N ASP A 182 10.56 -22.52 1.04
CA ASP A 182 11.60 -23.54 1.01
C ASP A 182 11.19 -24.77 1.84
N MET A 183 10.62 -24.55 3.04
CA MET A 183 10.11 -25.63 3.90
C MET A 183 8.92 -26.39 3.28
N LEU A 184 8.15 -25.75 2.42
CA LEU A 184 7.02 -26.34 1.71
C LEU A 184 7.42 -26.89 0.34
N ASP A 185 8.70 -26.88 0.03
CA ASP A 185 9.28 -27.34 -1.24
C ASP A 185 8.64 -26.69 -2.47
N LEU A 186 8.33 -25.39 -2.35
CA LEU A 186 7.75 -24.63 -3.46
C LEU A 186 8.83 -24.23 -4.47
N PRO A 187 8.50 -24.12 -5.77
CA PRO A 187 9.48 -23.88 -6.83
C PRO A 187 9.99 -22.43 -6.89
N PHE A 188 9.50 -21.54 -6.03
CA PHE A 188 9.90 -20.13 -5.99
C PHE A 188 10.01 -19.59 -4.56
N LEU A 189 10.96 -18.68 -4.35
CA LEU A 189 11.36 -18.17 -3.05
C LEU A 189 11.24 -16.63 -3.06
N PRO A 190 10.06 -16.07 -2.73
CA PRO A 190 9.83 -14.63 -2.72
C PRO A 190 10.40 -14.00 -1.46
N THR A 191 10.97 -12.80 -1.61
CA THR A 191 11.34 -11.91 -0.51
C THR A 191 10.99 -10.49 -0.88
N PHE A 192 10.56 -9.71 0.08
CA PHE A 192 10.41 -8.26 -0.08
C PHE A 192 10.95 -7.51 1.13
N THR A 193 11.39 -6.30 0.87
CA THR A 193 11.73 -5.30 1.88
C THR A 193 11.06 -4.01 1.49
N ASP A 194 10.36 -3.37 2.40
CA ASP A 194 9.77 -2.06 2.16
C ASP A 194 10.03 -1.08 3.29
N ALA A 195 9.95 0.18 2.94
CA ALA A 195 10.02 1.28 3.88
C ALA A 195 9.00 2.36 3.50
N GLN A 196 8.38 2.95 4.50
CA GLN A 196 7.41 4.02 4.36
C GLN A 196 7.66 5.07 5.43
N PHE A 197 7.55 6.35 5.06
CA PHE A 197 7.62 7.44 6.03
C PHE A 197 6.68 8.58 5.65
N LYS A 198 6.32 9.37 6.66
CA LYS A 198 5.61 10.64 6.53
C LYS A 198 6.16 11.60 7.57
N LEU A 199 6.51 12.79 7.13
CA LEU A 199 6.88 13.93 7.97
C LEU A 199 5.86 15.03 7.70
N LYS A 200 5.19 15.50 8.74
CA LYS A 200 4.22 16.58 8.63
C LYS A 200 4.63 17.73 9.52
N THR A 201 4.94 18.87 8.92
CA THR A 201 5.37 20.08 9.61
C THR A 201 4.32 21.17 9.46
N ARG A 202 3.80 21.65 10.56
CA ARG A 202 2.92 22.81 10.61
C ARG A 202 3.73 24.05 11.00
N PHE A 203 4.05 24.89 10.03
CA PHE A 203 4.84 26.10 10.26
C PHE A 203 4.06 27.13 11.11
N ASN A 204 2.79 27.30 10.78
CA ASN A 204 1.81 28.13 11.47
C ASN A 204 0.40 27.61 11.16
N GLU A 205 -0.65 28.33 11.60
CA GLU A 205 -2.04 27.95 11.39
C GLU A 205 -2.46 27.88 9.92
N GLN A 206 -1.76 28.61 9.05
CA GLN A 206 -2.07 28.73 7.63
C GLN A 206 -1.21 27.86 6.74
N ASN A 207 -0.05 27.37 7.22
CA ASN A 207 0.95 26.74 6.35
C ASN A 207 1.39 25.37 6.89
N GLU A 208 1.23 24.37 6.08
CA GLU A 208 1.56 22.98 6.39
C GLU A 208 2.33 22.34 5.23
N LEU A 209 3.37 21.62 5.55
CA LEU A 209 4.14 20.80 4.60
C LEU A 209 4.11 19.34 5.05
N THR A 210 3.72 18.46 4.17
CA THR A 210 3.84 17.02 4.34
C THR A 210 4.85 16.49 3.33
N VAL A 211 5.85 15.76 3.80
CA VAL A 211 6.80 15.01 2.97
C VAL A 211 6.58 13.54 3.27
N LEU A 212 6.44 12.72 2.24
CA LEU A 212 6.22 11.29 2.39
C LEU A 212 7.04 10.49 1.38
N GLY A 213 7.34 9.27 1.76
CA GLY A 213 8.01 8.31 0.90
C GLY A 213 7.49 6.89 1.12
N LEU A 214 7.49 6.15 0.03
CA LEU A 214 7.16 4.73 -0.01
C LEU A 214 8.16 4.05 -0.93
N GLY A 215 8.78 2.97 -0.50
CA GLY A 215 9.71 2.21 -1.34
C GLY A 215 9.66 0.73 -1.03
N GLY A 216 9.88 -0.10 -2.04
CA GLY A 216 9.94 -1.55 -1.93
C GLY A 216 10.95 -2.17 -2.88
N ILE A 217 11.58 -3.23 -2.42
CA ILE A 217 12.50 -4.09 -3.19
C ILE A 217 11.97 -5.51 -3.10
N ASP A 218 11.65 -6.09 -4.26
CA ASP A 218 11.11 -7.42 -4.39
C ASP A 218 12.10 -8.33 -5.11
N ASN A 219 12.33 -9.50 -4.57
CA ASN A 219 13.14 -10.52 -5.20
C ASN A 219 12.41 -11.86 -5.15
N MET A 220 12.26 -12.52 -6.31
CA MET A 220 11.78 -13.87 -6.40
C MET A 220 12.86 -14.73 -7.08
N ARG A 221 13.43 -15.63 -6.31
CA ARG A 221 14.40 -16.63 -6.79
C ARG A 221 13.70 -17.95 -7.08
N LEU A 222 14.26 -18.75 -7.97
CA LEU A 222 13.77 -20.09 -8.24
C LEU A 222 14.39 -21.07 -7.23
N ASN A 223 13.58 -22.02 -6.74
CA ASN A 223 14.01 -23.15 -5.93
C ASN A 223 14.25 -24.35 -6.84
N THR A 224 15.44 -24.44 -7.41
CA THR A 224 15.80 -25.53 -8.32
C THR A 224 16.03 -26.87 -7.61
N LYS A 225 15.84 -26.95 -6.29
CA LYS A 225 15.91 -28.19 -5.50
C LYS A 225 14.55 -28.88 -5.40
N ALA A 226 13.47 -28.14 -5.67
CA ALA A 226 12.12 -28.68 -5.67
C ALA A 226 11.94 -29.59 -6.90
N ASP A 227 11.94 -30.91 -6.69
CA ASP A 227 12.10 -31.96 -7.72
C ASP A 227 10.82 -32.72 -8.06
N SER A 228 9.65 -32.27 -7.60
CA SER A 228 8.38 -32.85 -8.04
C SER A 228 8.10 -32.54 -9.52
N GLU A 229 7.42 -33.41 -10.24
CA GLU A 229 7.01 -33.17 -11.64
C GLU A 229 6.28 -31.85 -11.85
N ASP A 230 5.38 -31.49 -10.90
CA ASP A 230 4.67 -30.22 -10.93
C ASP A 230 5.60 -29.03 -10.75
N ASN A 231 6.59 -29.14 -9.86
CA ASN A 231 7.59 -28.10 -9.62
C ASN A 231 8.53 -27.92 -10.81
N GLU A 232 8.98 -29.01 -11.44
CA GLU A 232 9.79 -28.96 -12.66
C GLU A 232 9.03 -28.25 -13.80
N TYR A 233 7.75 -28.55 -13.95
CA TYR A 233 6.91 -27.88 -14.93
C TYR A 233 6.81 -26.37 -14.66
N ILE A 234 6.53 -25.96 -13.40
CA ILE A 234 6.50 -24.54 -13.02
C ILE A 234 7.85 -23.88 -13.24
N LEU A 235 8.95 -24.51 -12.84
CA LEU A 235 10.31 -24.02 -13.03
C LEU A 235 10.66 -23.85 -14.51
N SER A 236 10.05 -24.62 -15.41
CA SER A 236 10.33 -24.53 -16.86
C SER A 236 9.94 -23.16 -17.44
N TYR A 237 8.87 -22.50 -16.95
CA TYR A 237 8.38 -21.23 -17.49
C TYR A 237 8.53 -20.04 -16.53
N LEU A 238 8.69 -20.27 -15.22
CA LEU A 238 8.74 -19.19 -14.24
C LEU A 238 10.05 -18.39 -14.36
N PRO A 239 10.01 -17.07 -14.51
CA PRO A 239 11.20 -16.22 -14.49
C PRO A 239 11.64 -15.90 -13.06
N LYS A 240 12.89 -15.50 -12.87
CA LYS A 240 13.33 -14.74 -11.71
C LYS A 240 12.79 -13.32 -11.82
N ILE A 241 12.30 -12.78 -10.70
CA ILE A 241 11.74 -11.42 -10.65
C ILE A 241 12.58 -10.57 -9.70
N LYS A 242 12.99 -9.42 -10.16
CA LYS A 242 13.55 -8.35 -9.34
C LYS A 242 12.79 -7.07 -9.62
N GLN A 243 12.21 -6.46 -8.59
CA GLN A 243 11.48 -5.20 -8.70
C GLN A 243 12.02 -4.19 -7.69
N GLU A 244 12.08 -2.95 -8.12
CA GLU A 244 12.45 -1.82 -7.31
C GLU A 244 11.41 -0.72 -7.56
N THR A 245 10.73 -0.31 -6.50
CA THR A 245 9.69 0.71 -6.57
C THR A 245 9.94 1.73 -5.49
N PHE A 246 9.93 3.02 -5.80
CA PHE A 246 9.86 4.05 -4.80
C PHE A 246 9.08 5.27 -5.31
N THR A 247 8.43 5.94 -4.38
CA THR A 247 7.77 7.23 -4.58
C THR A 247 8.18 8.17 -3.45
N LEU A 248 8.60 9.36 -3.81
CA LEU A 248 8.85 10.46 -2.88
C LEU A 248 7.92 11.61 -3.26
N GLY A 249 7.22 12.19 -2.30
CA GLY A 249 6.30 13.29 -2.53
C GLY A 249 6.34 14.36 -1.45
N ALA A 250 6.01 15.58 -1.85
CA ALA A 250 5.82 16.72 -0.96
C ALA A 250 4.48 17.39 -1.28
N VAL A 251 3.71 17.65 -0.25
CA VAL A 251 2.39 18.31 -0.32
C VAL A 251 2.43 19.55 0.57
N TYR A 252 2.43 20.71 -0.03
CA TYR A 252 2.30 21.98 0.69
C TYR A 252 0.86 22.43 0.64
N ARG A 253 0.30 22.84 1.79
CA ARG A 253 -1.05 23.40 1.91
C ARG A 253 -1.00 24.78 2.54
N HIS A 254 -1.71 25.71 1.91
CA HIS A 254 -1.95 27.03 2.43
C HIS A 254 -3.44 27.23 2.67
N TYR A 255 -3.79 27.57 3.90
CA TYR A 255 -5.17 27.82 4.36
C TYR A 255 -5.43 29.32 4.44
N ALA A 256 -6.31 29.84 3.59
CA ALA A 256 -6.66 31.25 3.52
C ALA A 256 -8.18 31.41 3.74
N GLY A 257 -8.60 31.49 5.00
CA GLY A 257 -10.01 31.48 5.36
C GLY A 257 -10.73 30.21 4.89
N PRO A 258 -11.78 30.32 4.05
CA PRO A 258 -12.48 29.13 3.54
C PRO A 258 -11.74 28.44 2.37
N HIS A 259 -10.64 29.00 1.87
CA HIS A 259 -9.91 28.48 0.72
C HIS A 259 -8.69 27.67 1.17
N VAL A 260 -8.46 26.55 0.48
CA VAL A 260 -7.26 25.73 0.63
C VAL A 260 -6.55 25.66 -0.70
N GLN A 261 -5.30 26.09 -0.71
CA GLN A 261 -4.42 25.96 -1.85
C GLN A 261 -3.44 24.81 -1.57
N SER A 262 -3.29 23.89 -2.52
CA SER A 262 -2.40 22.76 -2.40
C SER A 262 -1.44 22.69 -3.58
N VAL A 263 -0.16 22.47 -3.28
CA VAL A 263 0.87 22.18 -4.28
C VAL A 263 1.43 20.80 -3.97
N VAL A 264 1.39 19.92 -4.95
CA VAL A 264 1.91 18.55 -4.86
C VAL A 264 3.06 18.39 -5.85
N VAL A 265 4.20 17.94 -5.35
CA VAL A 265 5.36 17.57 -6.17
C VAL A 265 5.76 16.17 -5.79
N SER A 266 5.90 15.29 -6.79
CA SER A 266 6.28 13.90 -6.53
C SER A 266 7.16 13.35 -7.64
N HIS A 267 7.94 12.33 -7.29
CA HIS A 267 8.73 11.52 -8.19
C HIS A 267 8.54 10.06 -7.86
N SER A 268 8.20 9.25 -8.87
CA SER A 268 8.09 7.80 -8.74
C SER A 268 9.07 7.11 -9.68
N TYR A 269 9.67 6.04 -9.19
CA TYR A 269 10.53 5.15 -9.96
C TYR A 269 10.01 3.73 -9.84
N LEU A 270 9.93 3.04 -10.96
CA LEU A 270 9.54 1.64 -11.04
C LEU A 270 10.46 0.92 -12.02
N ASN A 271 11.13 -0.12 -11.54
CA ASN A 271 11.99 -0.97 -12.34
C ASN A 271 11.62 -2.44 -12.11
N ASN A 272 11.10 -3.08 -13.16
CA ASN A 272 10.75 -4.49 -13.14
C ASN A 272 11.67 -5.25 -14.08
N ARG A 273 12.40 -6.22 -13.54
CA ARG A 273 13.27 -7.11 -14.32
C ARG A 273 12.85 -8.55 -14.12
N ASN A 274 12.45 -9.18 -15.22
CA ASN A 274 12.13 -10.60 -15.29
C ASN A 274 13.22 -11.30 -16.08
N THR A 275 13.93 -12.24 -15.46
CA THR A 275 15.05 -12.93 -16.12
C THR A 275 14.75 -14.42 -16.18
N LYS A 276 14.86 -15.00 -17.37
CA LYS A 276 14.66 -16.43 -17.60
C LYS A 276 15.80 -17.01 -18.43
N TYR A 277 16.36 -18.10 -17.95
CA TYR A 277 17.37 -18.87 -18.66
C TYR A 277 16.80 -20.24 -19.06
N ARG A 278 17.28 -20.78 -20.18
CA ARG A 278 16.96 -22.15 -20.61
C ARG A 278 17.44 -23.14 -19.55
N GLN A 279 16.58 -24.06 -19.14
CA GLN A 279 16.83 -25.01 -18.06
C GLN A 279 17.26 -24.37 -16.72
N ASN A 280 16.98 -23.07 -16.54
CA ASN A 280 17.41 -22.28 -15.38
C ASN A 280 18.94 -22.21 -15.18
N ASP A 281 19.72 -22.50 -16.21
CA ASP A 281 21.18 -22.48 -16.19
C ASP A 281 21.69 -21.08 -16.55
N GLU A 282 22.19 -20.36 -15.54
CA GLU A 282 22.77 -19.01 -15.66
C GLU A 282 24.25 -19.01 -15.99
N SER A 283 24.91 -20.17 -15.93
CA SER A 283 26.34 -20.28 -16.18
C SER A 283 26.68 -20.02 -17.66
N ILE A 284 25.69 -20.20 -18.54
CA ILE A 284 25.82 -20.06 -19.99
C ILE A 284 25.02 -18.81 -20.42
N PRO A 285 25.70 -17.71 -20.80
CA PRO A 285 25.01 -16.45 -21.22
C PRO A 285 24.03 -16.64 -22.39
N GLU A 286 24.31 -17.58 -23.31
CA GLU A 286 23.48 -17.88 -24.46
C GLU A 286 22.12 -18.50 -24.08
N ASN A 287 22.00 -19.03 -22.86
CA ASN A 287 20.75 -19.56 -22.32
C ASN A 287 19.74 -18.46 -21.94
N LEU A 288 20.10 -17.19 -21.97
CA LEU A 288 19.20 -16.09 -21.65
C LEU A 288 18.05 -16.02 -22.67
N MET A 289 16.82 -16.28 -22.18
CA MET A 289 15.59 -16.25 -23.00
C MET A 289 14.80 -14.94 -22.83
N LEU A 290 14.83 -14.35 -21.62
CA LEU A 290 14.09 -13.16 -21.26
C LEU A 290 14.91 -12.32 -20.27
N ARG A 291 14.87 -11.00 -20.49
CA ARG A 291 15.45 -10.00 -19.56
C ARG A 291 14.61 -8.74 -19.53
#